data_d08ae9b9286e3c07db422e67dcc61a31
#
_entry.id   d08ae9b9286e3c07db422e67dcc61a31
#
_cell.length_a   1.000
_cell.length_b   1.000
_cell.length_c   1.000
_cell.angle_alpha   90.00
_cell.angle_beta   90.00
_cell.angle_gamma   90.00
#
_symmetry.space_group_name_H-M   'P 1'
#
loop_
_entity.id
_entity.type
_entity.pdbx_description
1 polymer ?
#
loop_
_entity_poly.entity_id
_entity_poly.type
_entity_poly.pdbx_seq_one_letter_code
_entity_poly.pdbx_strand_id
1 'polypeptide(L)'
;MKIKGLNRVIPGGRHIESMGDNLLLYTLDDGLYCNGELIFPTYLEPYLNYDGGHYLSSSEPSGIYKLDPESNSIRLCVSRSRRIRLGTSDECLLLGRYKNREHTYTLELEGKEIWTKTTSLSQVIQVGPYALFYQGRGQLEGSCQLIELATGAVLWELDHPDAYIKQVYPYEDKVIIVWFWEIGTKGTSRVLCVEVPSGKVLWENDAAREYKKYGEDKLVQFYVHYWEDGNDDEDLYAELDVHTGEVHTRRYPGYNANVFVTTIYKDYLFYGAEKGDAYVGAIDLRTHEMLDEVMIDFTRGDFNQIASIGVHEGQLYVEIQTELDHSDIHVLDLDEGE
;
A
#
# COMPACT_ATOMS: atom_id res chain seq x y z
N MET A 1 -6.06 -23.06 3.52
CA MET A 1 -4.66 -22.76 3.13
C MET A 1 -3.72 -23.02 4.30
N LYS A 2 -2.51 -23.47 4.07
CA LYS A 2 -1.53 -23.78 5.12
C LYS A 2 -0.14 -23.32 4.69
N ILE A 3 0.63 -22.71 5.59
CA ILE A 3 2.03 -22.34 5.33
C ILE A 3 2.88 -23.58 5.62
N LYS A 4 3.58 -24.13 4.60
CA LYS A 4 4.36 -25.38 4.74
C LYS A 4 5.73 -25.20 5.38
N GLY A 5 6.33 -24.09 5.22
CA GLY A 5 7.67 -23.79 5.73
C GLY A 5 8.61 -23.24 4.67
N LEU A 6 9.86 -23.00 5.06
CA LEU A 6 10.85 -22.36 4.21
C LEU A 6 11.23 -23.26 3.02
N ASN A 7 11.05 -22.71 1.81
CA ASN A 7 11.49 -23.33 0.56
C ASN A 7 12.91 -22.88 0.19
N ARG A 8 13.14 -21.57 0.17
CA ARG A 8 14.45 -20.98 -0.19
C ARG A 8 14.62 -19.60 0.41
N VAL A 9 15.85 -19.10 0.42
CA VAL A 9 16.20 -17.72 0.74
C VAL A 9 16.79 -17.06 -0.50
N ILE A 10 16.39 -15.81 -0.76
CA ILE A 10 16.96 -14.94 -1.80
C ILE A 10 17.79 -13.88 -1.07
N PRO A 11 19.12 -14.04 -0.99
CA PRO A 11 19.97 -13.13 -0.24
C PRO A 11 20.03 -11.74 -0.87
N GLY A 12 20.00 -10.69 -0.05
CA GLY A 12 20.05 -9.30 -0.50
C GLY A 12 18.74 -8.80 -1.12
N GLY A 13 17.67 -9.60 -1.05
CA GLY A 13 16.37 -9.22 -1.61
C GLY A 13 15.61 -8.21 -0.75
N ARG A 14 15.04 -7.18 -1.40
CA ARG A 14 14.35 -6.06 -0.75
C ARG A 14 13.12 -5.60 -1.54
N HIS A 15 12.24 -4.83 -0.87
CA HIS A 15 11.12 -4.13 -1.49
C HIS A 15 10.18 -5.04 -2.28
N ILE A 16 9.56 -5.96 -1.56
CA ILE A 16 8.57 -6.86 -2.16
C ILE A 16 7.29 -6.10 -2.44
N GLU A 17 6.85 -6.16 -3.68
CA GLU A 17 5.52 -5.74 -4.12
C GLU A 17 4.85 -6.90 -4.84
N SER A 18 3.64 -7.26 -4.45
CA SER A 18 2.91 -8.36 -5.10
C SER A 18 1.47 -7.96 -5.42
N MET A 19 0.97 -8.45 -6.54
CA MET A 19 -0.43 -8.33 -6.97
C MET A 19 -0.96 -9.73 -7.31
N GLY A 20 -1.07 -10.56 -6.28
CA GLY A 20 -1.47 -11.95 -6.40
C GLY A 20 -0.58 -12.75 -7.35
N ASP A 21 -1.19 -13.62 -8.16
CA ASP A 21 -0.44 -14.48 -9.10
C ASP A 21 0.04 -13.76 -10.37
N ASN A 22 -0.32 -12.50 -10.56
CA ASN A 22 0.00 -11.78 -11.79
C ASN A 22 1.35 -11.06 -11.74
N LEU A 23 1.77 -10.61 -10.56
CA LEU A 23 2.95 -9.78 -10.44
C LEU A 23 3.63 -9.96 -9.10
N LEU A 24 4.92 -10.24 -9.14
CA LEU A 24 5.85 -10.14 -8.02
C LEU A 24 7.04 -9.28 -8.44
N LEU A 25 7.27 -8.18 -7.75
CA LEU A 25 8.44 -7.33 -7.89
C LEU A 25 9.29 -7.40 -6.64
N TYR A 26 10.60 -7.43 -6.81
CA TYR A 26 11.58 -7.24 -5.75
C TYR A 26 12.89 -6.72 -6.32
N THR A 27 13.73 -6.16 -5.48
CA THR A 27 15.04 -5.65 -5.89
C THR A 27 16.15 -6.49 -5.28
N LEU A 28 17.23 -6.69 -6.06
CA LEU A 28 18.53 -7.15 -5.59
C LEU A 28 19.57 -6.07 -5.87
N ASP A 29 20.82 -6.29 -5.44
CA ASP A 29 21.91 -5.33 -5.65
C ASP A 29 22.19 -5.06 -7.14
N ASP A 30 21.89 -6.01 -8.01
CA ASP A 30 22.10 -5.93 -9.46
C ASP A 30 20.87 -5.41 -10.25
N GLY A 31 19.73 -5.19 -9.61
CA GLY A 31 18.58 -4.59 -10.28
C GLY A 31 17.20 -4.98 -9.77
N LEU A 32 16.20 -4.67 -10.59
CA LEU A 32 14.79 -4.98 -10.36
C LEU A 32 14.41 -6.31 -11.03
N TYR A 33 13.76 -7.15 -10.29
CA TYR A 33 13.23 -8.44 -10.71
C TYR A 33 11.71 -8.41 -10.81
N CYS A 34 11.18 -9.02 -11.88
CA CYS A 34 9.76 -9.28 -12.06
C CYS A 34 9.55 -10.77 -12.25
N ASN A 35 8.71 -11.38 -11.40
CA ASN A 35 8.42 -12.82 -11.45
C ASN A 35 9.67 -13.71 -11.51
N GLY A 36 10.73 -13.29 -10.83
CA GLY A 36 12.00 -14.02 -10.79
C GLY A 36 13.00 -13.70 -11.90
N GLU A 37 12.64 -12.89 -12.88
CA GLU A 37 13.51 -12.48 -13.99
C GLU A 37 14.04 -11.05 -13.80
N LEU A 38 15.34 -10.84 -14.06
CA LEU A 38 15.93 -9.50 -14.05
C LEU A 38 15.39 -8.68 -15.23
N ILE A 39 14.63 -7.63 -14.94
CA ILE A 39 14.03 -6.78 -15.96
C ILE A 39 14.71 -5.42 -16.11
N PHE A 40 15.47 -4.99 -15.11
CA PHE A 40 16.16 -3.71 -15.15
C PHE A 40 17.47 -3.76 -14.36
N PRO A 41 18.64 -3.50 -15.00
CA PRO A 41 19.95 -3.70 -14.39
C PRO A 41 20.42 -2.49 -13.54
N THR A 42 19.53 -1.89 -12.78
CA THR A 42 19.85 -0.87 -11.79
C THR A 42 18.78 -0.87 -10.70
N TYR A 43 19.16 -0.40 -9.53
CA TYR A 43 18.23 -0.26 -8.43
C TYR A 43 17.09 0.71 -8.81
N LEU A 44 15.87 0.23 -8.76
CA LEU A 44 14.64 0.99 -8.94
C LEU A 44 13.76 0.81 -7.73
N GLU A 45 13.28 1.91 -7.16
CA GLU A 45 12.13 1.83 -6.28
C GLU A 45 10.89 1.59 -7.15
N PRO A 46 10.20 0.45 -7.02
CA PRO A 46 8.96 0.22 -7.73
C PRO A 46 7.87 1.14 -7.18
N TYR A 47 7.34 2.01 -8.02
CA TYR A 47 6.10 2.72 -7.74
C TYR A 47 5.01 2.11 -8.60
N LEU A 48 4.22 1.23 -8.01
CA LEU A 48 3.07 0.67 -8.69
C LEU A 48 1.92 1.68 -8.67
N ASN A 49 1.43 2.02 -9.83
CA ASN A 49 0.25 2.85 -9.97
C ASN A 49 -0.92 1.98 -10.48
N TYR A 50 -1.97 1.88 -9.68
CA TYR A 50 -2.96 0.80 -9.76
C TYR A 50 -3.95 0.87 -10.93
N ASP A 51 -4.17 2.03 -11.57
CA ASP A 51 -5.34 2.25 -12.42
C ASP A 51 -5.09 2.28 -13.94
N GLY A 52 -4.02 1.84 -14.45
CA GLY A 52 -3.78 1.88 -15.90
C GLY A 52 -2.46 1.30 -16.34
N GLY A 53 -1.76 0.71 -15.43
CA GLY A 53 -0.47 0.08 -15.68
C GLY A 53 0.51 0.25 -14.54
N HIS A 54 1.58 -0.52 -14.60
CA HIS A 54 2.64 -0.51 -13.63
C HIS A 54 3.75 0.40 -14.13
N TYR A 55 4.00 1.48 -13.41
CA TYR A 55 5.03 2.44 -13.77
C TYR A 55 6.15 2.46 -12.75
N LEU A 56 7.36 2.56 -13.23
CA LEU A 56 8.60 2.60 -12.47
C LEU A 56 9.31 3.92 -12.74
N SER A 57 9.88 4.54 -11.75
CA SER A 57 10.72 5.72 -11.95
C SER A 57 12.18 5.41 -11.64
N SER A 58 13.08 5.85 -12.52
CA SER A 58 14.52 5.74 -12.32
C SER A 58 15.19 7.10 -12.38
N SER A 59 16.20 7.26 -11.53
CA SER A 59 17.12 8.40 -11.62
C SER A 59 18.25 8.14 -12.62
N GLU A 60 18.67 6.87 -12.81
CA GLU A 60 19.76 6.46 -13.69
C GLU A 60 19.46 5.15 -14.42
N PRO A 61 19.20 5.16 -15.73
CA PRO A 61 18.93 6.34 -16.57
C PRO A 61 17.61 7.01 -16.17
N SER A 62 17.63 8.35 -16.10
CA SER A 62 16.47 9.12 -15.68
C SER A 62 15.30 8.92 -16.61
N GLY A 63 14.19 8.43 -16.09
CA GLY A 63 13.00 8.18 -16.89
C GLY A 63 11.88 7.54 -16.12
N ILE A 64 10.78 7.43 -16.82
CA ILE A 64 9.58 6.73 -16.37
C ILE A 64 9.36 5.57 -17.31
N TYR A 65 9.26 4.40 -16.75
CA TYR A 65 9.14 3.15 -17.47
C TYR A 65 7.79 2.51 -17.17
N LYS A 66 7.15 1.97 -18.18
CA LYS A 66 5.97 1.11 -18.00
C LYS A 66 6.42 -0.35 -17.98
N LEU A 67 5.97 -1.06 -16.96
CA LEU A 67 6.11 -2.49 -16.86
C LEU A 67 4.93 -3.18 -17.56
N ASP A 68 5.23 -4.18 -18.36
CA ASP A 68 4.27 -5.16 -18.86
C ASP A 68 4.51 -6.48 -18.11
N PRO A 69 3.64 -6.85 -17.15
CA PRO A 69 3.82 -8.06 -16.37
C PRO A 69 3.64 -9.35 -17.17
N GLU A 70 2.89 -9.32 -18.28
CA GLU A 70 2.68 -10.51 -19.12
C GLU A 70 3.94 -10.91 -19.90
N SER A 71 4.70 -9.92 -20.35
CA SER A 71 5.94 -10.16 -21.08
C SER A 71 7.21 -9.97 -20.25
N ASN A 72 7.09 -9.69 -18.96
CA ASN A 72 8.20 -9.32 -18.07
C ASN A 72 9.11 -8.24 -18.69
N SER A 73 8.54 -7.29 -19.40
CA SER A 73 9.30 -6.28 -20.12
C SER A 73 8.99 -4.87 -19.62
N ILE A 74 9.97 -4.00 -19.74
CA ILE A 74 9.80 -2.57 -19.45
C ILE A 74 10.11 -1.73 -20.66
N ARG A 75 9.35 -0.65 -20.83
CA ARG A 75 9.62 0.33 -21.87
C ARG A 75 9.70 1.74 -21.30
N LEU A 76 10.62 2.55 -21.82
CA LEU A 76 10.69 3.96 -21.48
C LEU A 76 9.48 4.70 -22.05
N CYS A 77 8.70 5.36 -21.18
CA CYS A 77 7.57 6.20 -21.56
C CYS A 77 7.95 7.67 -21.61
N VAL A 78 8.74 8.15 -20.66
CA VAL A 78 9.14 9.55 -20.56
C VAL A 78 10.61 9.66 -20.16
N SER A 79 11.43 10.30 -20.97
CA SER A 79 12.86 10.55 -20.72
C SER A 79 13.10 11.87 -19.99
N ARG A 80 12.47 12.10 -18.84
CA ARG A 80 12.63 13.35 -18.06
C ARG A 80 12.61 13.07 -16.57
N SER A 81 13.29 13.91 -15.78
CA SER A 81 13.29 13.90 -14.32
C SER A 81 11.96 14.39 -13.69
N ARG A 82 10.84 13.90 -14.18
CA ARG A 82 9.52 14.14 -13.60
C ARG A 82 9.00 12.82 -13.01
N ARG A 83 8.30 12.89 -11.89
CA ARG A 83 7.67 11.70 -11.33
C ARG A 83 6.27 11.53 -11.92
N ILE A 84 5.94 10.35 -12.43
CA ILE A 84 4.54 10.00 -12.67
C ILE A 84 3.81 9.97 -11.34
N ARG A 85 2.62 10.54 -11.35
CA ARG A 85 1.72 10.47 -10.22
C ARG A 85 0.49 9.62 -10.55
N LEU A 86 0.03 9.66 -11.80
CA LEU A 86 -1.04 8.81 -12.30
C LEU A 86 -0.78 8.50 -13.77
N GLY A 87 -1.10 7.28 -14.19
CA GLY A 87 -1.22 6.89 -15.59
C GLY A 87 -2.64 6.42 -15.85
N THR A 88 -3.44 7.22 -16.55
CA THR A 88 -4.83 6.87 -16.87
C THR A 88 -4.91 6.01 -18.14
N SER A 89 -3.89 6.11 -18.99
CA SER A 89 -3.65 5.29 -20.17
C SER A 89 -2.19 5.48 -20.60
N ASP A 90 -1.73 4.72 -21.59
CA ASP A 90 -0.38 4.87 -22.16
C ASP A 90 -0.09 6.27 -22.69
N GLU A 91 -1.12 7.03 -23.02
CA GLU A 91 -1.07 8.34 -23.66
C GLU A 91 -1.42 9.48 -22.71
N CYS A 92 -2.05 9.20 -21.56
CA CYS A 92 -2.49 10.20 -20.60
C CYS A 92 -1.78 10.03 -19.25
N LEU A 93 -0.88 10.96 -18.94
CA LEU A 93 -0.01 10.91 -17.78
C LEU A 93 -0.11 12.17 -16.93
N LEU A 94 -0.34 12.01 -15.63
CA LEU A 94 -0.19 13.10 -14.67
C LEU A 94 1.22 13.11 -14.10
N LEU A 95 1.97 14.13 -14.46
CA LEU A 95 3.36 14.31 -14.08
C LEU A 95 3.49 15.28 -12.90
N GLY A 96 4.26 14.92 -11.89
CA GLY A 96 4.52 15.76 -10.72
C GLY A 96 5.95 16.28 -10.66
N ARG A 97 6.11 17.54 -10.23
CA ARG A 97 7.39 18.17 -9.91
C ARG A 97 7.29 18.89 -8.58
N TYR A 98 8.27 18.67 -7.72
CA TYR A 98 8.40 19.41 -6.45
C TYR A 98 9.50 20.47 -6.57
N LYS A 99 9.15 21.72 -6.30
CA LYS A 99 10.11 22.84 -6.26
C LYS A 99 9.61 23.93 -5.31
N ASN A 100 10.50 24.51 -4.52
CA ASN A 100 10.20 25.63 -3.61
C ASN A 100 9.06 25.36 -2.63
N ARG A 101 8.95 24.12 -2.12
CA ARG A 101 7.89 23.64 -1.23
C ARG A 101 6.49 23.52 -1.87
N GLU A 102 6.40 23.59 -3.17
CA GLU A 102 5.17 23.43 -3.92
C GLU A 102 5.27 22.27 -4.90
N HIS A 103 4.16 21.59 -5.09
CA HIS A 103 4.00 20.55 -6.10
C HIS A 103 3.32 21.15 -7.33
N THR A 104 3.92 20.95 -8.48
CA THR A 104 3.32 21.30 -9.78
C THR A 104 2.97 20.02 -10.49
N TYR A 105 1.69 19.84 -10.78
CA TYR A 105 1.16 18.71 -11.53
C TYR A 105 0.78 19.15 -12.92
N THR A 106 1.16 18.37 -13.91
CA THR A 106 0.84 18.61 -15.32
C THR A 106 0.19 17.36 -15.90
N LEU A 107 -1.01 17.48 -16.40
CA LEU A 107 -1.64 16.42 -17.19
C LEU A 107 -1.16 16.56 -18.64
N GLU A 108 -0.58 15.50 -19.18
CA GLU A 108 -0.19 15.38 -20.58
C GLU A 108 -1.00 14.26 -21.25
N LEU A 109 -1.52 14.53 -22.44
CA LEU A 109 -2.13 13.58 -23.34
C LEU A 109 -1.31 13.54 -24.63
N GLU A 110 -0.83 12.35 -25.02
CA GLU A 110 0.05 12.19 -26.18
C GLU A 110 1.25 13.18 -26.19
N GLY A 111 1.81 13.45 -25.01
CA GLY A 111 2.93 14.38 -24.83
C GLY A 111 2.56 15.88 -24.94
N LYS A 112 1.27 16.21 -25.04
CA LYS A 112 0.78 17.61 -25.04
C LYS A 112 0.20 17.93 -23.67
N GLU A 113 0.61 19.08 -23.13
CA GLU A 113 0.02 19.61 -21.90
C GLU A 113 -1.45 19.95 -22.10
N ILE A 114 -2.31 19.40 -21.24
CA ILE A 114 -3.74 19.69 -21.18
C ILE A 114 -4.00 20.78 -20.14
N TRP A 115 -3.45 20.60 -18.93
CA TRP A 115 -3.49 21.59 -17.87
C TRP A 115 -2.31 21.43 -16.90
N THR A 116 -2.01 22.50 -16.18
CA THR A 116 -1.02 22.51 -15.10
C THR A 116 -1.61 23.14 -13.85
N LYS A 117 -1.38 22.52 -12.69
CA LYS A 117 -1.82 22.99 -11.38
C LYS A 117 -0.66 23.00 -10.39
N THR A 118 -0.52 24.09 -9.67
CA THR A 118 0.41 24.19 -8.52
C THR A 118 -0.38 24.15 -7.21
N THR A 119 0.06 23.32 -6.27
CA THR A 119 -0.61 23.09 -5.00
C THR A 119 0.39 22.65 -3.94
N SER A 120 0.04 22.81 -2.64
CA SER A 120 0.79 22.23 -1.52
C SER A 120 0.54 20.72 -1.34
N LEU A 121 -0.51 20.16 -1.96
CA LEU A 121 -0.90 18.75 -1.83
C LEU A 121 0.16 17.85 -2.47
N SER A 122 0.68 16.89 -1.69
CA SER A 122 1.87 16.11 -2.06
C SER A 122 1.55 14.76 -2.67
N GLN A 123 0.36 14.25 -2.44
CA GLN A 123 -0.10 12.94 -2.90
C GLN A 123 -1.26 13.08 -3.88
N VAL A 124 -1.41 12.07 -4.72
CA VAL A 124 -2.51 12.00 -5.67
C VAL A 124 -2.88 10.54 -5.94
N ILE A 125 -4.16 10.26 -6.03
CA ILE A 125 -4.70 8.96 -6.42
C ILE A 125 -5.82 9.15 -7.44
N GLN A 126 -5.95 8.21 -8.37
CA GLN A 126 -7.04 8.23 -9.35
C GLN A 126 -8.32 7.66 -8.74
N VAL A 127 -9.44 8.27 -9.07
CA VAL A 127 -10.79 7.83 -8.70
C VAL A 127 -11.67 7.93 -9.93
N GLY A 128 -11.69 6.89 -10.75
CA GLY A 128 -12.38 6.92 -12.05
C GLY A 128 -11.86 8.04 -12.96
N PRO A 129 -12.72 8.95 -13.49
CA PRO A 129 -12.31 10.06 -14.33
C PRO A 129 -11.76 11.26 -13.54
N TYR A 130 -11.52 11.11 -12.25
CA TYR A 130 -11.07 12.15 -11.34
C TYR A 130 -9.70 11.82 -10.73
N ALA A 131 -9.07 12.84 -10.15
CA ALA A 131 -7.89 12.70 -9.30
C ALA A 131 -8.15 13.33 -7.93
N LEU A 132 -7.94 12.59 -6.88
CA LEU A 132 -7.94 13.09 -5.52
C LEU A 132 -6.52 13.48 -5.14
N PHE A 133 -6.29 14.77 -4.97
CA PHE A 133 -5.07 15.33 -4.42
C PHE A 133 -5.21 15.47 -2.92
N TYR A 134 -4.20 15.07 -2.15
CA TYR A 134 -4.28 15.13 -0.71
C TYR A 134 -2.93 15.34 -0.03
N GLN A 135 -2.98 15.78 1.20
CA GLN A 135 -1.81 15.96 2.04
C GLN A 135 -1.54 14.70 2.84
N GLY A 136 -0.41 14.06 2.55
CA GLY A 136 0.07 12.88 3.28
C GLY A 136 0.79 13.23 4.59
N ARG A 137 1.35 12.20 5.21
CA ARG A 137 2.08 12.27 6.47
C ARG A 137 3.19 13.34 6.45
N GLY A 138 3.31 14.09 7.55
CA GLY A 138 4.39 15.07 7.77
C GLY A 138 4.00 16.54 7.61
N GLN A 139 2.75 16.83 7.27
CA GLN A 139 2.18 18.17 7.28
C GLN A 139 0.80 18.10 7.95
N LEU A 140 0.63 18.88 9.03
CA LEU A 140 -0.59 18.86 9.87
C LEU A 140 -1.77 19.66 9.27
N GLU A 141 -1.78 19.85 7.96
CA GLU A 141 -2.89 20.51 7.25
C GLU A 141 -3.54 19.45 6.37
N GLY A 142 -4.43 18.65 6.97
CA GLY A 142 -5.14 17.61 6.26
C GLY A 142 -6.15 18.18 5.29
N SER A 143 -5.73 18.57 4.10
CA SER A 143 -6.62 18.94 3.02
C SER A 143 -6.60 17.94 1.88
N CYS A 144 -7.74 17.79 1.21
CA CYS A 144 -7.83 17.07 -0.05
C CYS A 144 -8.77 17.77 -1.02
N GLN A 145 -8.47 17.63 -2.31
CA GLN A 145 -9.25 18.21 -3.41
C GLN A 145 -9.51 17.15 -4.46
N LEU A 146 -10.77 16.98 -4.85
CA LEU A 146 -11.11 16.19 -6.02
C LEU A 146 -11.11 17.08 -7.27
N ILE A 147 -10.42 16.62 -8.31
CA ILE A 147 -10.25 17.35 -9.56
C ILE A 147 -10.73 16.48 -10.70
N GLU A 148 -11.49 17.06 -11.61
CA GLU A 148 -11.82 16.41 -12.88
C GLU A 148 -10.57 16.33 -13.78
N LEU A 149 -10.15 15.14 -14.16
CA LEU A 149 -8.93 14.94 -14.95
C LEU A 149 -8.99 15.64 -16.31
N ALA A 150 -10.14 15.63 -16.97
CA ALA A 150 -10.30 16.20 -18.30
C ALA A 150 -10.07 17.73 -18.34
N THR A 151 -10.42 18.46 -17.29
CA THR A 151 -10.43 19.93 -17.27
C THR A 151 -9.49 20.56 -16.26
N GLY A 152 -9.05 19.81 -15.26
CA GLY A 152 -8.33 20.32 -14.09
C GLY A 152 -9.20 21.11 -13.10
N ALA A 153 -10.52 21.11 -13.29
CA ALA A 153 -11.46 21.82 -12.42
C ALA A 153 -11.57 21.13 -11.06
N VAL A 154 -11.52 21.89 -9.96
CA VAL A 154 -11.80 21.40 -8.62
C VAL A 154 -13.31 21.22 -8.47
N LEU A 155 -13.74 20.01 -8.11
CA LEU A 155 -15.15 19.70 -7.87
C LEU A 155 -15.53 19.95 -6.42
N TRP A 156 -14.70 19.52 -5.49
CA TRP A 156 -14.89 19.77 -4.07
C TRP A 156 -13.55 19.73 -3.33
N GLU A 157 -13.57 20.25 -2.13
CA GLU A 157 -12.44 20.33 -1.20
C GLU A 157 -12.90 19.98 0.21
N LEU A 158 -12.11 19.22 0.94
CA LEU A 158 -12.30 18.93 2.35
C LEU A 158 -11.03 19.30 3.10
N ASP A 159 -11.21 20.08 4.18
CA ASP A 159 -10.13 20.49 5.07
C ASP A 159 -10.37 19.94 6.46
N HIS A 160 -9.32 19.38 7.04
CA HIS A 160 -9.33 18.97 8.42
C HIS A 160 -8.07 19.49 9.12
N PRO A 161 -8.19 20.55 9.90
CA PRO A 161 -7.04 21.12 10.61
C PRO A 161 -6.48 20.10 11.61
N ASP A 162 -5.16 20.14 11.79
CA ASP A 162 -4.41 19.28 12.72
C ASP A 162 -4.44 17.77 12.42
N ALA A 163 -4.89 17.39 11.24
CA ALA A 163 -4.88 16.00 10.76
C ALA A 163 -4.02 15.86 9.51
N TYR A 164 -3.68 14.62 9.16
CA TYR A 164 -3.18 14.27 7.83
C TYR A 164 -3.94 13.07 7.29
N ILE A 165 -3.96 12.92 5.97
CA ILE A 165 -4.57 11.75 5.34
C ILE A 165 -3.54 10.61 5.34
N LYS A 166 -3.90 9.52 6.00
CA LYS A 166 -3.05 8.34 6.11
C LYS A 166 -3.22 7.40 4.94
N GLN A 167 -4.47 7.15 4.55
CA GLN A 167 -4.82 6.26 3.46
C GLN A 167 -6.06 6.75 2.71
N VAL A 168 -6.13 6.37 1.43
CA VAL A 168 -7.27 6.63 0.56
C VAL A 168 -7.58 5.35 -0.21
N TYR A 169 -8.86 4.98 -0.25
CA TYR A 169 -9.35 3.81 -0.98
C TYR A 169 -10.38 4.25 -2.00
N PRO A 170 -10.02 4.24 -3.31
CA PRO A 170 -10.94 4.59 -4.37
C PRO A 170 -11.93 3.45 -4.67
N TYR A 171 -13.17 3.83 -4.93
CA TYR A 171 -14.24 3.01 -5.48
C TYR A 171 -14.86 3.77 -6.67
N GLU A 172 -15.75 3.13 -7.42
CA GLU A 172 -16.30 3.74 -8.64
C GLU A 172 -17.02 5.08 -8.38
N ASP A 173 -17.88 5.12 -7.37
CA ASP A 173 -18.75 6.24 -7.04
C ASP A 173 -18.41 6.94 -5.73
N LYS A 174 -17.47 6.42 -4.98
CA LYS A 174 -17.09 6.91 -3.65
C LYS A 174 -15.61 6.75 -3.37
N VAL A 175 -15.12 7.48 -2.38
CA VAL A 175 -13.78 7.36 -1.86
C VAL A 175 -13.83 7.24 -0.34
N ILE A 176 -13.05 6.33 0.20
CA ILE A 176 -12.87 6.21 1.65
C ILE A 176 -11.54 6.85 2.01
N ILE A 177 -11.60 7.79 2.95
CA ILE A 177 -10.46 8.60 3.38
C ILE A 177 -10.23 8.32 4.86
N VAL A 178 -9.02 7.90 5.20
CA VAL A 178 -8.58 7.69 6.57
C VAL A 178 -7.77 8.89 7.03
N TRP A 179 -8.36 9.66 7.93
CA TRP A 179 -7.72 10.77 8.61
C TRP A 179 -7.06 10.32 9.89
N PHE A 180 -5.94 10.92 10.22
CA PHE A 180 -5.20 10.63 11.44
C PHE A 180 -4.78 11.91 12.14
N TRP A 181 -5.00 11.98 13.45
CA TRP A 181 -4.57 13.06 14.33
C TRP A 181 -3.51 12.57 15.30
N GLU A 182 -2.43 13.30 15.42
CA GLU A 182 -1.44 13.10 16.47
C GLU A 182 -1.74 14.08 17.60
N ILE A 183 -2.35 13.61 18.69
CA ILE A 183 -2.63 14.41 19.89
C ILE A 183 -1.67 13.96 20.99
N GLY A 184 -0.52 14.64 21.12
CA GLY A 184 0.52 14.26 22.07
C GLY A 184 1.15 12.92 21.71
N THR A 185 1.10 11.96 22.64
CA THR A 185 1.59 10.57 22.40
C THR A 185 0.51 9.64 21.86
N LYS A 186 -0.72 10.13 21.71
CA LYS A 186 -1.87 9.35 21.27
C LYS A 186 -2.28 9.77 19.87
N GLY A 187 -2.52 8.79 19.03
CA GLY A 187 -3.10 9.01 17.71
C GLY A 187 -4.55 8.57 17.68
N THR A 188 -5.41 9.37 17.08
CA THR A 188 -6.79 8.98 16.76
C THR A 188 -6.97 8.98 15.25
N SER A 189 -7.85 8.15 14.76
CA SER A 189 -8.19 8.11 13.33
C SER A 189 -9.69 8.21 13.12
N ARG A 190 -10.07 8.78 12.01
CA ARG A 190 -11.45 8.84 11.53
C ARG A 190 -11.49 8.39 10.08
N VAL A 191 -12.49 7.60 9.76
CA VAL A 191 -12.73 7.13 8.39
C VAL A 191 -13.97 7.81 7.86
N LEU A 192 -13.85 8.43 6.68
CA LEU A 192 -14.96 9.05 5.98
C LEU A 192 -15.20 8.34 4.65
N CYS A 193 -16.46 8.10 4.32
CA CYS A 193 -16.87 7.74 2.97
C CYS A 193 -17.47 8.98 2.30
N VAL A 194 -16.92 9.37 1.15
CA VAL A 194 -17.31 10.55 0.42
C VAL A 194 -17.81 10.15 -0.96
N GLU A 195 -18.98 10.61 -1.35
CA GLU A 195 -19.51 10.46 -2.71
C GLU A 195 -18.65 11.28 -3.69
N VAL A 196 -18.11 10.61 -4.69
CA VAL A 196 -17.08 11.20 -5.55
C VAL A 196 -17.55 12.46 -6.29
N PRO A 197 -18.67 12.48 -7.01
CA PRO A 197 -19.04 13.67 -7.78
C PRO A 197 -19.38 14.89 -6.92
N SER A 198 -20.03 14.69 -5.77
CA SER A 198 -20.63 15.77 -4.97
C SER A 198 -19.78 16.22 -3.77
N GLY A 199 -18.84 15.39 -3.30
CA GLY A 199 -18.12 15.62 -2.05
C GLY A 199 -18.98 15.42 -0.79
N LYS A 200 -20.18 14.83 -0.93
CA LYS A 200 -21.07 14.58 0.20
C LYS A 200 -20.51 13.43 1.06
N VAL A 201 -20.35 13.67 2.35
CA VAL A 201 -20.04 12.60 3.30
C VAL A 201 -21.26 11.69 3.44
N LEU A 202 -21.11 10.41 3.09
CA LEU A 202 -22.15 9.40 3.17
C LEU A 202 -22.25 8.81 4.58
N TRP A 203 -21.08 8.53 5.19
CA TRP A 203 -20.95 8.11 6.57
C TRP A 203 -19.54 8.44 7.10
N GLU A 204 -19.41 8.48 8.42
CA GLU A 204 -18.14 8.61 9.12
C GLU A 204 -18.08 7.67 10.32
N ASN A 205 -16.88 7.24 10.70
CA ASN A 205 -16.64 6.35 11.81
C ASN A 205 -15.27 6.64 12.45
N ASP A 206 -15.19 6.51 13.77
CA ASP A 206 -13.94 6.52 14.52
C ASP A 206 -13.35 5.10 14.50
N ALA A 207 -12.74 4.72 13.41
CA ALA A 207 -12.20 3.39 13.21
C ALA A 207 -10.68 3.40 13.13
N ALA A 208 -10.12 2.25 13.33
CA ALA A 208 -8.70 2.04 13.49
C ALA A 208 -7.82 2.27 12.23
N ARG A 209 -6.54 2.00 12.30
CA ARG A 209 -5.41 2.72 11.71
C ARG A 209 -5.04 2.40 10.25
N GLU A 210 -5.04 1.16 9.81
CA GLU A 210 -4.57 0.76 8.47
C GLU A 210 -5.37 -0.40 7.93
N TYR A 211 -6.06 -0.16 6.84
CA TYR A 211 -6.87 -1.18 6.20
C TYR A 211 -6.18 -1.73 4.95
N LYS A 212 -6.63 -2.91 4.55
CA LYS A 212 -6.40 -3.49 3.22
C LYS A 212 -7.75 -3.68 2.54
N LYS A 213 -7.82 -3.40 1.24
CA LYS A 213 -9.04 -3.64 0.47
C LYS A 213 -9.25 -5.15 0.31
N TYR A 214 -10.44 -5.63 0.64
CA TYR A 214 -10.85 -7.01 0.46
C TYR A 214 -12.19 -7.07 -0.29
N GLY A 215 -12.14 -7.52 -1.53
CA GLY A 215 -13.28 -7.46 -2.44
C GLY A 215 -13.71 -6.03 -2.74
N GLU A 216 -14.98 -5.87 -3.12
CA GLU A 216 -15.56 -4.56 -3.46
C GLU A 216 -16.26 -3.89 -2.28
N ASP A 217 -16.52 -4.63 -1.20
CA ASP A 217 -17.42 -4.21 -0.13
C ASP A 217 -16.74 -4.01 1.23
N LYS A 218 -15.47 -4.42 1.35
CA LYS A 218 -14.82 -4.51 2.65
C LYS A 218 -13.42 -3.92 2.68
N LEU A 219 -13.11 -3.31 3.82
CA LEU A 219 -11.76 -2.99 4.24
C LEU A 219 -11.44 -3.79 5.50
N VAL A 220 -10.30 -4.48 5.53
CA VAL A 220 -9.90 -5.32 6.66
C VAL A 220 -8.54 -4.91 7.19
N GLN A 221 -8.32 -5.14 8.48
CA GLN A 221 -7.03 -4.91 9.13
C GLN A 221 -6.80 -5.92 10.25
N PHE A 222 -5.54 -6.18 10.55
CA PHE A 222 -5.11 -6.90 11.73
C PHE A 222 -3.97 -6.12 12.38
N TYR A 223 -4.10 -5.80 13.68
CA TYR A 223 -3.19 -4.89 14.36
C TYR A 223 -3.18 -5.11 15.87
N VAL A 224 -2.14 -4.64 16.54
CA VAL A 224 -2.09 -4.59 18.00
C VAL A 224 -2.89 -3.41 18.51
N HIS A 225 -3.80 -3.65 19.42
CA HIS A 225 -4.53 -2.61 20.13
C HIS A 225 -3.89 -2.36 21.50
N TYR A 226 -3.35 -1.15 21.67
CA TYR A 226 -2.80 -0.72 22.94
C TYR A 226 -3.90 -0.11 23.79
N TRP A 227 -4.24 -0.79 24.89
CA TRP A 227 -5.25 -0.29 25.83
C TRP A 227 -4.68 0.81 26.73
N GLU A 228 -5.44 1.87 26.95
CA GLU A 228 -5.04 3.00 27.82
C GLU A 228 -4.87 2.61 29.29
N ASP A 229 -5.50 1.54 29.73
CA ASP A 229 -5.62 1.13 31.14
C ASP A 229 -4.49 0.20 31.61
N GLY A 230 -3.48 -0.07 30.77
CA GLY A 230 -2.37 -0.98 31.11
C GLY A 230 -2.79 -2.46 31.17
N ASN A 231 -3.96 -2.80 30.64
CA ASN A 231 -4.35 -4.17 30.38
C ASN A 231 -3.53 -4.73 29.20
N ASP A 232 -3.39 -6.04 29.18
CA ASP A 232 -2.60 -6.72 28.14
C ASP A 232 -3.02 -6.26 26.74
N ASP A 233 -2.04 -5.89 25.93
CA ASP A 233 -2.25 -5.59 24.52
C ASP A 233 -2.86 -6.81 23.84
N GLU A 234 -3.88 -6.60 23.04
CA GLU A 234 -4.57 -7.67 22.31
C GLU A 234 -4.49 -7.42 20.81
N ASP A 235 -4.25 -8.48 20.05
CA ASP A 235 -4.37 -8.41 18.61
C ASP A 235 -5.84 -8.38 18.20
N LEU A 236 -6.16 -7.41 17.34
CA LEU A 236 -7.50 -7.11 16.91
C LEU A 236 -7.61 -7.21 15.39
N TYR A 237 -8.52 -8.05 14.93
CA TYR A 237 -9.02 -8.01 13.56
C TYR A 237 -10.20 -7.04 13.49
N ALA A 238 -10.25 -6.22 12.49
CA ALA A 238 -11.39 -5.36 12.18
C ALA A 238 -11.76 -5.43 10.70
N GLU A 239 -13.06 -5.47 10.44
CA GLU A 239 -13.68 -5.46 9.14
C GLU A 239 -14.64 -4.28 9.05
N LEU A 240 -14.45 -3.40 8.08
CA LEU A 240 -15.30 -2.26 7.81
C LEU A 240 -16.10 -2.51 6.53
N ASP A 241 -17.42 -2.43 6.63
CA ASP A 241 -18.32 -2.43 5.48
C ASP A 241 -18.26 -1.07 4.76
N VAL A 242 -17.91 -1.09 3.49
CA VAL A 242 -17.70 0.10 2.66
C VAL A 242 -18.99 0.88 2.38
N HIS A 243 -20.15 0.22 2.41
CA HIS A 243 -21.42 0.83 2.10
C HIS A 243 -22.06 1.52 3.32
N THR A 244 -21.90 0.90 4.49
CA THR A 244 -22.57 1.35 5.71
C THR A 244 -21.64 2.06 6.70
N GLY A 245 -20.33 1.82 6.62
CA GLY A 245 -19.35 2.26 7.60
C GLY A 245 -19.37 1.47 8.88
N GLU A 246 -20.16 0.38 8.95
CA GLU A 246 -20.21 -0.48 10.13
C GLU A 246 -18.89 -1.24 10.29
N VAL A 247 -18.37 -1.30 11.54
CA VAL A 247 -17.13 -1.98 11.86
C VAL A 247 -17.39 -3.18 12.76
N HIS A 248 -17.00 -4.34 12.29
CA HIS A 248 -17.00 -5.57 13.05
C HIS A 248 -15.59 -5.89 13.54
N THR A 249 -15.45 -6.13 14.84
CA THR A 249 -14.15 -6.45 15.44
C THR A 249 -14.15 -7.84 16.04
N ARG A 250 -13.00 -8.53 15.95
CA ARG A 250 -12.76 -9.80 16.61
C ARG A 250 -11.42 -9.77 17.34
N ARG A 251 -11.44 -10.20 18.59
CA ARG A 251 -10.25 -10.31 19.43
C ARG A 251 -9.71 -11.74 19.38
N TYR A 252 -8.42 -11.87 19.51
CA TYR A 252 -7.71 -13.16 19.64
C TYR A 252 -7.03 -13.21 21.01
N PRO A 253 -7.76 -13.62 22.08
CA PRO A 253 -7.24 -13.63 23.45
C PRO A 253 -6.00 -14.51 23.60
N GLY A 254 -4.98 -13.99 24.27
CA GLY A 254 -3.71 -14.69 24.47
C GLY A 254 -2.78 -14.69 23.26
N TYR A 255 -3.19 -14.10 22.15
CA TYR A 255 -2.36 -13.79 21.03
C TYR A 255 -1.82 -12.37 21.23
N ASN A 256 -0.53 -12.24 21.43
CA ASN A 256 0.16 -10.96 21.64
C ASN A 256 1.35 -10.91 20.71
N ALA A 257 1.13 -10.51 19.47
CA ALA A 257 2.15 -10.37 18.49
C ALA A 257 2.14 -8.94 17.93
N ASN A 258 3.31 -8.34 17.83
CA ASN A 258 3.47 -7.10 17.09
C ASN A 258 3.28 -7.39 15.60
N VAL A 259 2.11 -7.07 15.07
CA VAL A 259 1.84 -7.17 13.63
C VAL A 259 2.36 -5.92 12.94
N PHE A 260 3.34 -6.08 12.05
CA PHE A 260 3.97 -4.97 11.34
C PHE A 260 3.46 -4.82 9.92
N VAL A 261 3.29 -5.95 9.23
CA VAL A 261 2.95 -5.97 7.82
C VAL A 261 1.85 -6.99 7.55
N THR A 262 0.98 -6.65 6.60
CA THR A 262 -0.09 -7.53 6.16
C THR A 262 -0.23 -7.49 4.65
N THR A 263 -0.68 -8.59 4.05
CA THR A 263 -1.08 -8.66 2.65
C THR A 263 -2.30 -9.57 2.49
N ILE A 264 -3.10 -9.33 1.44
CA ILE A 264 -4.25 -10.19 1.14
C ILE A 264 -3.95 -10.98 -0.12
N TYR A 265 -4.23 -12.28 -0.05
CA TYR A 265 -4.21 -13.16 -1.20
C TYR A 265 -5.40 -14.10 -1.14
N LYS A 266 -6.26 -14.07 -2.16
CA LYS A 266 -7.57 -14.74 -2.16
C LYS A 266 -8.39 -14.36 -0.92
N ASP A 267 -8.86 -15.33 -0.17
CA ASP A 267 -9.64 -15.15 1.06
C ASP A 267 -8.80 -15.19 2.34
N TYR A 268 -7.50 -14.86 2.25
CA TYR A 268 -6.59 -14.91 3.38
C TYR A 268 -5.87 -13.60 3.60
N LEU A 269 -5.85 -13.14 4.85
CA LEU A 269 -4.99 -12.05 5.31
C LEU A 269 -3.72 -12.67 5.90
N PHE A 270 -2.61 -12.59 5.18
CA PHE A 270 -1.30 -12.94 5.69
C PHE A 270 -0.72 -11.80 6.51
N TYR A 271 -0.02 -12.13 7.57
CA TYR A 271 0.65 -11.14 8.43
C TYR A 271 2.05 -11.58 8.83
N GLY A 272 2.91 -10.60 9.03
CA GLY A 272 4.20 -10.75 9.67
C GLY A 272 4.18 -10.14 11.06
N ALA A 273 4.65 -10.88 12.05
CA ALA A 273 4.58 -10.49 13.45
C ALA A 273 5.87 -10.86 14.20
N GLU A 274 6.11 -10.19 15.32
CA GLU A 274 7.22 -10.46 16.21
C GLU A 274 6.73 -10.82 17.61
N LYS A 275 7.24 -11.94 18.14
CA LYS A 275 7.05 -12.42 19.53
C LYS A 275 8.39 -12.74 20.17
N GLY A 276 9.39 -11.86 19.99
CA GLY A 276 10.79 -12.16 20.25
C GLY A 276 11.50 -12.77 19.05
N ASP A 277 10.81 -13.58 18.26
CA ASP A 277 11.21 -14.12 16.96
C ASP A 277 10.24 -13.65 15.89
N ALA A 278 10.59 -13.75 14.60
CA ALA A 278 9.72 -13.42 13.50
C ALA A 278 8.80 -14.59 13.14
N TYR A 279 7.53 -14.29 12.99
CA TYR A 279 6.49 -15.24 12.62
C TYR A 279 5.72 -14.72 11.42
N VAL A 280 5.26 -15.63 10.60
CA VAL A 280 4.24 -15.37 9.59
C VAL A 280 3.04 -16.25 9.84
N GLY A 281 1.86 -15.69 9.68
CA GLY A 281 0.61 -16.39 9.85
C GLY A 281 -0.44 -15.90 8.89
N ALA A 282 -1.63 -16.47 8.97
CA ALA A 282 -2.76 -16.05 8.17
C ALA A 282 -4.08 -16.14 8.93
N ILE A 283 -5.03 -15.30 8.55
CA ILE A 283 -6.43 -15.34 8.97
C ILE A 283 -7.28 -15.68 7.75
N ASP A 284 -8.13 -16.69 7.85
CA ASP A 284 -9.17 -16.95 6.84
C ASP A 284 -10.24 -15.87 6.96
N LEU A 285 -10.39 -15.03 5.95
CA LEU A 285 -11.30 -13.88 5.95
C LEU A 285 -12.79 -14.26 5.88
N ARG A 286 -13.10 -15.51 5.53
CA ARG A 286 -14.49 -16.03 5.49
C ARG A 286 -14.95 -16.54 6.85
N THR A 287 -14.04 -17.24 7.57
CA THR A 287 -14.35 -17.87 8.87
C THR A 287 -13.84 -17.05 10.04
N HIS A 288 -12.91 -16.13 9.78
CA HIS A 288 -12.14 -15.37 10.76
C HIS A 288 -11.33 -16.28 11.72
N GLU A 289 -10.97 -17.45 11.25
CA GLU A 289 -10.10 -18.37 11.99
C GLU A 289 -8.64 -18.04 11.71
N MET A 290 -7.87 -18.00 12.79
CA MET A 290 -6.42 -17.87 12.72
C MET A 290 -5.84 -19.21 12.30
N LEU A 291 -5.03 -19.23 11.26
CA LEU A 291 -4.32 -20.40 10.80
C LEU A 291 -2.99 -20.57 11.55
N ASP A 292 -2.38 -21.75 11.41
CA ASP A 292 -1.09 -22.03 12.01
C ASP A 292 -0.04 -20.99 11.62
N GLU A 293 0.70 -20.53 12.61
CA GLU A 293 1.85 -19.65 12.41
C GLU A 293 3.12 -20.48 12.18
N VAL A 294 4.00 -19.93 11.35
CA VAL A 294 5.31 -20.47 11.09
C VAL A 294 6.37 -19.47 11.57
N MET A 295 7.22 -19.94 12.47
CA MET A 295 8.42 -19.19 12.86
C MET A 295 9.42 -19.21 11.70
N ILE A 296 9.97 -18.05 11.38
CA ILE A 296 11.05 -17.93 10.42
C ILE A 296 12.36 -17.94 11.22
N ASP A 297 13.08 -19.06 11.11
CA ASP A 297 14.40 -19.17 11.73
C ASP A 297 15.42 -18.37 10.89
N PHE A 298 16.02 -17.38 11.51
CA PHE A 298 17.11 -16.63 10.92
C PHE A 298 18.22 -16.43 11.95
N THR A 299 19.41 -16.74 11.54
CA THR A 299 20.59 -16.83 12.43
C THR A 299 21.54 -15.66 12.30
N ARG A 300 21.15 -14.51 11.73
CA ARG A 300 22.08 -13.41 11.46
C ARG A 300 21.49 -12.04 11.81
N GLY A 301 22.17 -11.32 12.69
CA GLY A 301 22.03 -9.88 12.91
C GLY A 301 21.26 -9.47 14.16
N ASP A 302 21.42 -8.18 14.50
CA ASP A 302 20.78 -7.54 15.65
C ASP A 302 19.35 -7.02 15.32
N PHE A 303 18.99 -7.03 14.05
CA PHE A 303 17.66 -6.64 13.54
C PHE A 303 16.98 -7.84 12.91
N ASN A 304 15.82 -8.20 13.42
CA ASN A 304 15.04 -9.33 12.93
C ASN A 304 13.62 -8.87 12.63
N GLN A 305 13.51 -7.82 11.84
CA GLN A 305 12.22 -7.20 11.54
C GLN A 305 11.71 -7.65 10.18
N ILE A 306 10.43 -8.06 10.14
CA ILE A 306 9.73 -8.28 8.87
C ILE A 306 9.41 -6.92 8.25
N ALA A 307 10.03 -6.61 7.12
CA ALA A 307 9.89 -5.33 6.44
C ALA A 307 8.72 -5.31 5.46
N SER A 308 8.53 -6.42 4.73
CA SER A 308 7.42 -6.56 3.78
C SER A 308 7.03 -8.02 3.58
N ILE A 309 5.80 -8.26 3.10
CA ILE A 309 5.32 -9.58 2.70
C ILE A 309 4.51 -9.48 1.41
N GLY A 310 4.60 -10.53 0.57
CA GLY A 310 3.84 -10.66 -0.67
C GLY A 310 3.54 -12.10 -0.97
N VAL A 311 2.52 -12.37 -1.78
CA VAL A 311 2.16 -13.72 -2.25
C VAL A 311 2.16 -13.74 -3.76
N HIS A 312 2.75 -14.78 -4.34
CA HIS A 312 2.80 -14.99 -5.77
C HIS A 312 2.90 -16.50 -6.07
N GLU A 313 2.07 -17.00 -6.99
CA GLU A 313 2.06 -18.39 -7.46
C GLU A 313 2.13 -19.45 -6.34
N GLY A 314 1.30 -19.28 -5.30
CA GLY A 314 1.26 -20.21 -4.18
C GLY A 314 2.49 -20.18 -3.27
N GLN A 315 3.29 -19.13 -3.33
CA GLN A 315 4.42 -18.88 -2.45
C GLN A 315 4.26 -17.57 -1.68
N LEU A 316 4.64 -17.58 -0.41
CA LEU A 316 4.71 -16.41 0.46
C LEU A 316 6.16 -15.91 0.49
N TYR A 317 6.35 -14.67 0.10
CA TYR A 317 7.62 -13.96 0.11
C TYR A 317 7.66 -13.04 1.32
N VAL A 318 8.70 -13.16 2.14
CA VAL A 318 8.85 -12.41 3.39
C VAL A 318 10.22 -11.74 3.39
N GLU A 319 10.23 -10.42 3.35
CA GLU A 319 11.45 -9.64 3.50
C GLU A 319 11.77 -9.50 4.97
N ILE A 320 12.95 -9.95 5.37
CA ILE A 320 13.48 -9.84 6.72
C ILE A 320 14.70 -8.94 6.69
N GLN A 321 14.61 -7.84 7.41
CA GLN A 321 15.73 -6.95 7.62
C GLN A 321 16.62 -7.55 8.70
N THR A 322 17.84 -7.88 8.32
CA THR A 322 18.86 -8.49 9.22
C THR A 322 19.84 -7.47 9.77
N GLU A 323 20.07 -6.38 9.04
CA GLU A 323 20.91 -5.23 9.41
C GLU A 323 20.28 -3.94 8.86
N LEU A 324 20.80 -2.77 9.23
CA LEU A 324 20.23 -1.47 8.86
C LEU A 324 20.04 -1.30 7.35
N ASP A 325 20.93 -1.89 6.54
CA ASP A 325 20.91 -1.81 5.07
C ASP A 325 20.89 -3.19 4.40
N HIS A 326 20.59 -4.25 5.16
CA HIS A 326 20.61 -5.61 4.63
C HIS A 326 19.30 -6.32 4.91
N SER A 327 18.72 -6.90 3.87
CA SER A 327 17.53 -7.75 3.96
C SER A 327 17.74 -9.02 3.15
N ASP A 328 17.02 -10.07 3.53
CA ASP A 328 16.89 -11.29 2.77
C ASP A 328 15.40 -11.58 2.54
N ILE A 329 15.05 -12.16 1.39
CA ILE A 329 13.69 -12.63 1.14
C ILE A 329 13.62 -14.13 1.42
N HIS A 330 12.79 -14.50 2.38
CA HIS A 330 12.44 -15.88 2.68
C HIS A 330 11.19 -16.28 1.90
N VAL A 331 11.27 -17.36 1.15
CA VAL A 331 10.18 -17.88 0.34
C VAL A 331 9.63 -19.14 0.98
N LEU A 332 8.33 -19.12 1.33
CA LEU A 332 7.63 -20.24 1.94
C LEU A 332 6.56 -20.77 0.98
N ASP A 333 6.41 -22.08 0.89
CA ASP A 333 5.37 -22.68 0.09
C ASP A 333 4.01 -22.61 0.81
N LEU A 334 2.97 -22.35 0.05
CA LEU A 334 1.58 -22.39 0.50
C LEU A 334 0.92 -23.68 0.01
N ASP A 335 0.12 -24.31 0.88
CA ASP A 335 -0.74 -25.43 0.53
C ASP A 335 -2.18 -24.95 0.52
N GLU A 336 -2.77 -24.92 -0.65
CA GLU A 336 -4.16 -24.45 -0.79
C GLU A 336 -5.18 -25.47 -0.30
N GLY A 337 -4.74 -26.72 -0.02
CA GLY A 337 -5.63 -27.84 0.28
C GLY A 337 -6.37 -28.28 -0.99
N GLU A 338 -6.67 -29.55 -1.10
CA GLU A 338 -7.54 -30.08 -2.17
C GLU A 338 -9.01 -29.70 -1.94
#